data_3adedf184ba0aa4251b8c51e3f6f06cb
#
_entry.id   3adedf184ba0aa4251b8c51e3f6f06cb
#
_cell.length_a   1.000
_cell.length_b   1.000
_cell.length_c   1.000
_cell.angle_alpha   90.00
_cell.angle_beta   90.00
_cell.angle_gamma   90.00
#
_symmetry.space_group_name_H-M   'P 1'
#
loop_
_entity.id
_entity.type
_entity.pdbx_description
1 polymer ?
#
loop_
_entity_poly.entity_id
_entity_poly.type
_entity_poly.pdbx_seq_one_letter_code
_entity_poly.pdbx_strand_id
1 'polypeptide(L)'
;FHSRSTVIANPGWRAVFSRKEDREKDEPERDEGTASFTEGEEIPVMGHGLSQKKTLPKPLYTEATLLTAMENCGKEITDGQAREAVKDTGIGTPATRAAIITTLLKRDYIERSGKSIRPTEKGLYLYESVKDMMVADAKLTGTWEKALEQIEGRTLDPESFMLSIREYTGKVTGEILRLKFPEPSSHAFTLSLIHI
;
A
#
# COMPACT_ATOMS: atom_id res chain seq x y z
N PHE A 1 -5.71 18.75 -26.14
CA PHE A 1 -7.01 18.28 -25.65
C PHE A 1 -7.05 16.75 -25.72
N HIS A 2 -7.65 16.12 -24.74
CA HIS A 2 -7.75 14.67 -24.67
C HIS A 2 -9.19 14.30 -24.28
N SER A 3 -9.85 13.52 -25.13
CA SER A 3 -11.16 12.96 -24.85
C SER A 3 -11.09 11.44 -24.87
N ARG A 4 -11.81 10.78 -23.95
CA ARG A 4 -11.89 9.33 -23.90
C ARG A 4 -13.34 8.93 -23.72
N SER A 5 -13.84 8.09 -24.63
CA SER A 5 -15.14 7.46 -24.50
C SER A 5 -15.01 5.93 -24.55
N THR A 6 -15.96 5.24 -23.96
CA THR A 6 -15.99 3.78 -23.95
C THR A 6 -17.37 3.31 -24.38
N VAL A 7 -17.41 2.54 -25.46
CA VAL A 7 -18.63 1.95 -25.99
C VAL A 7 -18.58 0.44 -25.78
N ILE A 8 -19.66 -0.14 -25.25
CA ILE A 8 -19.79 -1.58 -25.11
C ILE A 8 -20.29 -2.14 -26.45
N ALA A 9 -19.37 -2.65 -27.27
CA ALA A 9 -19.72 -3.24 -28.57
C ALA A 9 -20.47 -4.57 -28.42
N ASN A 10 -20.16 -5.35 -27.38
CA ASN A 10 -20.87 -6.61 -27.10
C ASN A 10 -20.99 -6.78 -25.56
N PRO A 11 -22.21 -6.82 -25.02
CA PRO A 11 -22.43 -6.94 -23.59
C PRO A 11 -22.01 -8.30 -23.01
N GLY A 12 -21.86 -9.35 -23.84
CA GLY A 12 -21.46 -10.68 -23.40
C GLY A 12 -22.31 -11.19 -22.23
N TRP A 13 -21.65 -11.72 -21.17
CA TRP A 13 -22.31 -12.22 -19.97
C TRP A 13 -23.14 -11.15 -19.20
N ARG A 14 -22.84 -9.87 -19.37
CA ARG A 14 -23.57 -8.77 -18.74
C ARG A 14 -25.03 -8.69 -19.22
N ALA A 15 -25.32 -9.18 -20.44
CA ALA A 15 -26.67 -9.24 -20.95
C ALA A 15 -27.59 -10.13 -20.10
N VAL A 16 -27.04 -11.15 -19.45
CA VAL A 16 -27.79 -12.10 -18.61
C VAL A 16 -28.23 -11.45 -17.28
N PHE A 17 -27.46 -10.50 -16.76
CA PHE A 17 -27.71 -9.82 -15.48
C PHE A 17 -28.34 -8.43 -15.63
N SER A 18 -28.59 -7.96 -16.85
CA SER A 18 -29.21 -6.65 -17.09
C SER A 18 -30.72 -6.69 -16.80
N ARG A 19 -31.11 -6.83 -15.54
CA ARG A 19 -32.47 -6.47 -15.12
C ARG A 19 -32.59 -4.96 -15.08
N LYS A 20 -33.64 -4.39 -15.70
CA LYS A 20 -33.89 -2.95 -15.80
C LYS A 20 -34.02 -2.21 -14.47
N GLU A 21 -34.18 -2.94 -13.36
CA GLU A 21 -34.48 -2.37 -12.03
C GLU A 21 -33.22 -2.03 -11.20
N ASP A 22 -32.03 -2.55 -11.56
CA ASP A 22 -30.80 -2.29 -10.79
C ASP A 22 -29.95 -1.13 -11.33
N ARG A 23 -30.45 -0.41 -12.35
CA ARG A 23 -29.70 0.69 -13.01
C ARG A 23 -29.71 2.03 -12.27
N GLU A 24 -30.51 2.17 -11.19
CA GLU A 24 -30.76 3.50 -10.61
C GLU A 24 -29.85 3.91 -9.45
N LYS A 25 -28.89 3.10 -8.99
CA LYS A 25 -28.23 3.43 -7.70
C LYS A 25 -26.73 3.60 -7.65
N ASP A 26 -25.93 3.13 -8.63
CA ASP A 26 -24.46 3.17 -8.43
C ASP A 26 -23.59 3.38 -9.70
N GLU A 27 -24.15 3.75 -10.84
CA GLU A 27 -23.31 4.13 -11.98
C GLU A 27 -23.37 5.65 -12.21
N PRO A 28 -22.20 6.34 -12.32
CA PRO A 28 -22.20 7.71 -12.82
C PRO A 28 -22.86 7.69 -14.21
N GLU A 29 -23.75 8.64 -14.46
CA GLU A 29 -24.44 8.84 -15.74
C GLU A 29 -23.44 8.64 -16.88
N ARG A 30 -23.55 7.49 -17.53
CA ARG A 30 -22.82 7.25 -18.78
C ARG A 30 -23.58 7.98 -19.85
N ASP A 31 -22.99 9.06 -20.27
CA ASP A 31 -23.47 9.86 -21.38
C ASP A 31 -23.75 8.94 -22.59
N GLU A 32 -25.04 8.63 -22.85
CA GLU A 32 -25.49 7.76 -23.94
C GLU A 32 -25.25 8.40 -25.33
N GLY A 33 -24.69 9.59 -25.34
CA GLY A 33 -24.41 10.38 -26.55
C GLY A 33 -22.93 10.36 -26.96
N THR A 34 -22.31 9.18 -27.02
CA THR A 34 -20.92 9.12 -27.52
C THR A 34 -20.90 9.40 -29.02
N ALA A 35 -20.63 10.65 -29.38
CA ALA A 35 -20.39 11.00 -30.77
C ALA A 35 -19.17 10.22 -31.28
N SER A 36 -19.30 9.53 -32.39
CA SER A 36 -18.20 8.94 -33.12
C SER A 36 -17.53 10.03 -33.94
N PHE A 37 -16.27 10.34 -33.62
CA PHE A 37 -15.48 11.30 -34.38
C PHE A 37 -14.64 10.58 -35.42
N THR A 38 -14.48 11.20 -36.57
CA THR A 38 -13.58 10.75 -37.64
C THR A 38 -12.26 11.52 -37.60
N GLU A 39 -11.17 10.88 -37.95
CA GLU A 39 -9.87 11.54 -38.02
C GLU A 39 -9.91 12.68 -39.04
N GLY A 40 -9.50 13.90 -38.61
CA GLY A 40 -9.53 15.10 -39.45
C GLY A 40 -10.85 15.89 -39.41
N GLU A 41 -11.85 15.46 -38.63
CA GLU A 41 -13.12 16.19 -38.44
C GLU A 41 -12.87 17.47 -37.61
N GLU A 42 -13.33 18.61 -38.12
CA GLU A 42 -13.32 19.89 -37.41
C GLU A 42 -14.50 19.99 -36.47
N ILE A 43 -14.23 20.08 -35.17
CA ILE A 43 -15.26 20.16 -34.15
C ILE A 43 -15.31 21.58 -33.58
N PRO A 44 -16.47 22.28 -33.67
CA PRO A 44 -16.62 23.61 -33.11
C PRO A 44 -16.59 23.57 -31.59
N VAL A 45 -15.73 24.36 -30.95
CA VAL A 45 -15.71 24.54 -29.50
C VAL A 45 -16.85 25.49 -29.11
N MET A 46 -17.96 24.97 -28.57
CA MET A 46 -19.12 25.76 -28.17
C MET A 46 -18.91 26.54 -26.86
N GLY A 47 -17.94 26.14 -26.05
CA GLY A 47 -17.63 26.79 -24.80
C GLY A 47 -16.45 26.15 -24.08
N HIS A 48 -15.85 26.88 -23.14
CA HIS A 48 -14.81 26.35 -22.28
C HIS A 48 -15.03 26.85 -20.85
N GLY A 49 -14.63 26.04 -19.89
CA GLY A 49 -14.69 26.40 -18.47
C GLY A 49 -13.41 25.93 -17.75
N LEU A 50 -12.96 26.73 -16.79
CA LEU A 50 -11.85 26.36 -15.91
C LEU A 50 -12.44 25.90 -14.56
N SER A 51 -12.13 24.67 -14.18
CA SER A 51 -12.51 24.12 -12.87
C SER A 51 -11.25 23.90 -12.03
N GLN A 52 -11.12 24.64 -10.95
CA GLN A 52 -10.05 24.45 -9.98
C GLN A 52 -10.47 23.37 -8.99
N LYS A 53 -9.76 22.27 -8.98
CA LYS A 53 -9.98 21.15 -8.05
C LYS A 53 -8.76 20.97 -7.16
N LYS A 54 -8.98 20.62 -5.90
CA LYS A 54 -7.93 20.20 -4.99
C LYS A 54 -7.88 18.68 -4.96
N THR A 55 -6.69 18.12 -4.97
CA THR A 55 -6.50 16.69 -4.72
C THR A 55 -6.90 16.36 -3.29
N LEU A 56 -7.64 15.27 -3.12
CA LEU A 56 -7.98 14.75 -1.81
C LEU A 56 -6.86 13.79 -1.35
N PRO A 57 -6.59 13.71 -0.03
CA PRO A 57 -5.68 12.70 0.49
C PRO A 57 -6.20 11.31 0.19
N LYS A 58 -5.28 10.34 0.12
CA LYS A 58 -5.67 8.92 -0.06
C LYS A 58 -6.61 8.50 1.08
N PRO A 59 -7.63 7.66 0.80
CA PRO A 59 -8.49 7.12 1.86
C PRO A 59 -7.69 6.23 2.80
N LEU A 60 -8.14 6.13 4.05
CA LEU A 60 -7.55 5.21 5.01
C LEU A 60 -7.66 3.76 4.52
N TYR A 61 -6.70 2.94 4.88
CA TYR A 61 -6.72 1.52 4.54
C TYR A 61 -7.90 0.79 5.21
N THR A 62 -8.51 -0.12 4.48
CA THR A 62 -9.32 -1.21 5.02
C THR A 62 -8.43 -2.43 5.25
N GLU A 63 -8.91 -3.48 5.93
CA GLU A 63 -8.14 -4.73 6.07
C GLU A 63 -7.75 -5.30 4.69
N ALA A 64 -8.68 -5.30 3.73
CA ALA A 64 -8.42 -5.80 2.39
C ALA A 64 -7.38 -4.96 1.63
N THR A 65 -7.51 -3.63 1.66
CA THR A 65 -6.54 -2.76 0.98
C THR A 65 -5.17 -2.77 1.67
N LEU A 66 -5.11 -2.97 2.99
CA LEU A 66 -3.85 -3.14 3.71
C LEU A 66 -3.15 -4.45 3.33
N LEU A 67 -3.89 -5.56 3.21
CA LEU A 67 -3.36 -6.83 2.70
C LEU A 67 -2.77 -6.66 1.29
N THR A 68 -3.50 -5.97 0.40
CA THR A 68 -3.01 -5.66 -0.95
C THR A 68 -1.77 -4.77 -0.92
N ALA A 69 -1.71 -3.78 -0.01
CA ALA A 69 -0.53 -2.93 0.16
C ALA A 69 0.68 -3.72 0.66
N MET A 70 0.49 -4.64 1.62
CA MET A 70 1.56 -5.55 2.09
C MET A 70 2.09 -6.44 0.95
N GLU A 71 1.21 -6.93 0.10
CA GLU A 71 1.58 -7.73 -1.08
C GLU A 71 2.36 -6.92 -2.12
N ASN A 72 1.95 -5.69 -2.35
CA ASN A 72 2.50 -4.83 -3.37
C ASN A 72 3.46 -3.75 -2.81
N CYS A 73 3.97 -3.89 -1.60
CA CYS A 73 4.75 -2.85 -0.92
C CYS A 73 5.95 -2.38 -1.76
N GLY A 74 6.55 -3.24 -2.56
CA GLY A 74 7.62 -2.86 -3.48
C GLY A 74 7.23 -1.83 -4.52
N LYS A 75 5.94 -1.68 -4.86
CA LYS A 75 5.48 -0.69 -5.85
C LYS A 75 5.43 0.74 -5.30
N GLU A 76 5.28 0.89 -4.00
CA GLU A 76 5.19 2.18 -3.31
C GLU A 76 6.56 2.69 -2.84
N ILE A 77 7.59 1.84 -2.86
CA ILE A 77 8.95 2.21 -2.47
C ILE A 77 9.61 3.02 -3.61
N THR A 78 10.01 4.24 -3.31
CA THR A 78 10.69 5.14 -4.27
C THR A 78 12.16 4.78 -4.48
N ASP A 79 12.80 4.16 -3.51
CA ASP A 79 14.17 3.66 -3.63
C ASP A 79 14.24 2.43 -4.54
N GLY A 80 14.92 2.54 -5.67
CA GLY A 80 15.01 1.50 -6.69
C GLY A 80 15.59 0.17 -6.18
N GLN A 81 16.57 0.20 -5.26
CA GLN A 81 17.17 -1.00 -4.70
C GLN A 81 16.25 -1.69 -3.69
N ALA A 82 15.60 -0.91 -2.82
CA ALA A 82 14.61 -1.45 -1.89
C ALA A 82 13.39 -2.00 -2.63
N ARG A 83 12.95 -1.33 -3.69
CA ARG A 83 11.85 -1.76 -4.54
C ARG A 83 12.13 -3.12 -5.19
N GLU A 84 13.33 -3.31 -5.75
CA GLU A 84 13.69 -4.57 -6.38
C GLU A 84 13.79 -5.72 -5.34
N ALA A 85 14.29 -5.43 -4.14
CA ALA A 85 14.43 -6.42 -3.07
C ALA A 85 13.10 -6.99 -2.55
N VAL A 86 11.99 -6.22 -2.60
CA VAL A 86 10.67 -6.64 -2.11
C VAL A 86 9.63 -6.81 -3.22
N LYS A 87 10.04 -6.70 -4.50
CA LYS A 87 9.14 -6.71 -5.65
C LYS A 87 8.30 -7.98 -5.76
N ASP A 88 8.91 -9.11 -5.49
CA ASP A 88 8.29 -10.42 -5.68
C ASP A 88 7.76 -11.04 -4.37
N THR A 89 8.24 -10.57 -3.23
CA THR A 89 7.96 -11.19 -1.92
C THR A 89 6.89 -10.43 -1.13
N GLY A 90 6.87 -9.10 -1.21
CA GLY A 90 6.02 -8.26 -0.35
C GLY A 90 6.44 -8.32 1.13
N ILE A 91 5.58 -7.83 2.03
CA ILE A 91 5.74 -7.95 3.47
C ILE A 91 4.90 -9.12 3.96
N GLY A 92 5.56 -10.12 4.54
CA GLY A 92 4.92 -11.35 4.99
C GLY A 92 4.44 -12.25 3.84
N THR A 93 4.18 -13.50 4.16
CA THR A 93 3.59 -14.45 3.21
C THR A 93 2.06 -14.31 3.17
N PRO A 94 1.36 -14.80 2.14
CA PRO A 94 -0.11 -14.81 2.10
C PRO A 94 -0.73 -15.42 3.37
N ALA A 95 -0.13 -16.48 3.92
CA ALA A 95 -0.61 -17.14 5.12
C ALA A 95 -0.43 -16.31 6.40
N THR A 96 0.60 -15.48 6.48
CA THR A 96 0.96 -14.73 7.71
C THR A 96 0.40 -13.32 7.74
N ARG A 97 0.10 -12.69 6.61
CA ARG A 97 -0.37 -11.29 6.54
C ARG A 97 -1.60 -11.03 7.40
N ALA A 98 -2.62 -11.89 7.31
CA ALA A 98 -3.83 -11.75 8.12
C ALA A 98 -3.54 -11.89 9.63
N ALA A 99 -2.64 -12.80 10.01
CA ALA A 99 -2.20 -12.98 11.39
C ALA A 99 -1.44 -11.76 11.92
N ILE A 100 -0.64 -11.10 11.08
CA ILE A 100 0.07 -9.85 11.42
C ILE A 100 -0.95 -8.76 11.76
N ILE A 101 -1.93 -8.50 10.87
CA ILE A 101 -2.98 -7.49 11.10
C ILE A 101 -3.76 -7.80 12.38
N THR A 102 -4.16 -9.06 12.57
CA THR A 102 -4.85 -9.51 13.79
C THR A 102 -4.01 -9.25 15.05
N THR A 103 -2.70 -9.47 14.97
CA THR A 103 -1.78 -9.23 16.09
C THR A 103 -1.66 -7.74 16.41
N LEU A 104 -1.59 -6.88 15.39
CA LEU A 104 -1.55 -5.43 15.57
C LEU A 104 -2.83 -4.91 16.23
N LEU A 105 -4.01 -5.40 15.79
CA LEU A 105 -5.30 -5.11 16.42
C LEU A 105 -5.34 -5.59 17.87
N LYS A 106 -4.94 -6.84 18.14
CA LYS A 106 -4.96 -7.44 19.49
C LYS A 106 -4.03 -6.72 20.47
N ARG A 107 -2.96 -6.12 19.98
CA ARG A 107 -1.97 -5.37 20.77
C ARG A 107 -2.30 -3.87 20.86
N ASP A 108 -3.43 -3.44 20.31
CA ASP A 108 -3.86 -2.04 20.28
C ASP A 108 -2.86 -1.09 19.60
N TYR A 109 -2.14 -1.55 18.57
CA TYR A 109 -1.32 -0.69 17.74
C TYR A 109 -2.12 -0.03 16.62
N ILE A 110 -3.18 -0.71 16.17
CA ILE A 110 -4.15 -0.22 15.21
C ILE A 110 -5.57 -0.52 15.72
N GLU A 111 -6.54 0.28 15.29
CA GLU A 111 -7.95 0.11 15.64
C GLU A 111 -8.84 0.15 14.40
N ARG A 112 -10.03 -0.43 14.49
CA ARG A 112 -11.05 -0.34 13.46
C ARG A 112 -11.91 0.92 13.65
N SER A 113 -12.01 1.72 12.60
CA SER A 113 -12.90 2.89 12.52
C SER A 113 -13.90 2.67 11.38
N GLY A 114 -15.04 2.06 11.68
CA GLY A 114 -15.97 1.59 10.67
C GLY A 114 -15.35 0.50 9.79
N LYS A 115 -15.25 0.75 8.48
CA LYS A 115 -14.60 -0.16 7.52
C LYS A 115 -13.09 0.06 7.41
N SER A 116 -12.58 1.16 7.98
CA SER A 116 -11.17 1.56 7.86
C SER A 116 -10.37 1.19 9.10
N ILE A 117 -9.05 1.13 8.93
CA ILE A 117 -8.09 0.92 10.00
C ILE A 117 -7.37 2.24 10.28
N ARG A 118 -7.16 2.54 11.55
CA ARG A 118 -6.39 3.68 12.02
C ARG A 118 -5.26 3.23 12.95
N PRO A 119 -4.11 3.91 12.93
CA PRO A 119 -3.13 3.73 13.98
C PRO A 119 -3.69 4.33 15.29
N THR A 120 -3.39 3.69 16.43
CA THR A 120 -3.62 4.24 17.76
C THR A 120 -2.44 5.13 18.17
N GLU A 121 -2.58 5.91 19.25
CA GLU A 121 -1.45 6.66 19.82
C GLU A 121 -0.27 5.74 20.15
N LYS A 122 -0.55 4.57 20.72
CA LYS A 122 0.44 3.53 21.00
C LYS A 122 1.14 3.04 19.73
N GLY A 123 0.38 2.85 18.65
CA GLY A 123 0.92 2.46 17.34
C GLY A 123 1.82 3.53 16.74
N LEU A 124 1.39 4.79 16.80
CA LEU A 124 2.20 5.93 16.34
C LEU A 124 3.49 6.07 17.16
N TYR A 125 3.39 5.94 18.47
CA TYR A 125 4.54 5.98 19.36
C TYR A 125 5.57 4.89 19.02
N LEU A 126 5.10 3.66 18.82
CA LEU A 126 5.96 2.55 18.39
C LEU A 126 6.61 2.86 17.05
N TYR A 127 5.83 3.32 16.07
CA TYR A 127 6.35 3.69 14.75
C TYR A 127 7.45 4.73 14.83
N GLU A 128 7.22 5.84 15.55
CA GLU A 128 8.21 6.90 15.74
C GLU A 128 9.48 6.40 16.42
N SER A 129 9.34 5.41 17.30
CA SER A 129 10.49 4.82 18.00
C SER A 129 11.35 3.93 17.11
N VAL A 130 10.77 3.28 16.08
CA VAL A 130 11.47 2.26 15.28
C VAL A 130 11.70 2.64 13.82
N LYS A 131 11.08 3.70 13.31
CA LYS A 131 11.10 4.05 11.87
C LYS A 131 12.51 4.22 11.29
N ASP A 132 13.45 4.70 12.10
CA ASP A 132 14.84 4.96 11.70
C ASP A 132 15.79 3.79 12.04
N MET A 133 15.25 2.69 12.57
CA MET A 133 16.02 1.50 12.94
C MET A 133 16.13 0.53 11.78
N MET A 134 17.22 -0.24 11.77
CA MET A 134 17.44 -1.31 10.78
C MET A 134 16.30 -2.33 10.75
N VAL A 135 15.61 -2.57 11.86
CA VAL A 135 14.48 -3.52 11.95
C VAL A 135 13.26 -3.07 11.12
N ALA A 136 13.11 -1.78 10.88
CA ALA A 136 12.02 -1.23 10.09
C ALA A 136 12.35 -1.12 8.59
N ASP A 137 13.58 -1.44 8.18
CA ASP A 137 13.99 -1.34 6.77
C ASP A 137 13.46 -2.53 5.94
N ALA A 138 12.59 -2.23 5.00
CA ALA A 138 12.03 -3.23 4.08
C ALA A 138 13.11 -3.93 3.22
N LYS A 139 14.28 -3.29 3.01
CA LYS A 139 15.42 -3.89 2.28
C LYS A 139 15.94 -5.13 2.98
N LEU A 140 15.86 -5.16 4.31
CA LEU A 140 16.35 -6.29 5.09
C LEU A 140 15.63 -7.58 4.73
N THR A 141 14.30 -7.53 4.64
CA THR A 141 13.48 -8.69 4.24
C THR A 141 13.92 -9.21 2.87
N GLY A 142 14.02 -8.32 1.87
CA GLY A 142 14.46 -8.72 0.53
C GLY A 142 15.89 -9.27 0.48
N THR A 143 16.81 -8.72 1.28
CA THR A 143 18.18 -9.22 1.38
C THR A 143 18.22 -10.63 1.95
N TRP A 144 17.44 -10.90 2.99
CA TRP A 144 17.36 -12.22 3.60
C TRP A 144 16.69 -13.26 2.71
N GLU A 145 15.59 -12.90 2.03
CA GLU A 145 14.94 -13.79 1.05
C GLU A 145 15.92 -14.17 -0.06
N LYS A 146 16.65 -13.20 -0.60
CA LYS A 146 17.68 -13.48 -1.60
C LYS A 146 18.81 -14.37 -1.07
N ALA A 147 19.23 -14.18 0.17
CA ALA A 147 20.23 -15.03 0.80
C ALA A 147 19.72 -16.46 1.00
N LEU A 148 18.46 -16.64 1.38
CA LEU A 148 17.82 -17.95 1.52
C LEU A 148 17.71 -18.66 0.17
N GLU A 149 17.35 -17.96 -0.89
CA GLU A 149 17.35 -18.47 -2.26
C GLU A 149 18.75 -18.93 -2.70
N GLN A 150 19.79 -18.15 -2.35
CA GLN A 150 21.18 -18.52 -2.61
C GLN A 150 21.62 -19.78 -1.83
N ILE A 151 21.14 -19.96 -0.60
CA ILE A 151 21.37 -21.18 0.19
C ILE A 151 20.69 -22.37 -0.46
N GLU A 152 19.44 -22.22 -0.90
CA GLU A 152 18.72 -23.26 -1.64
C GLU A 152 19.45 -23.64 -2.92
N GLY A 153 19.96 -22.65 -3.66
CA GLY A 153 20.80 -22.83 -4.85
C GLY A 153 22.24 -23.29 -4.57
N ARG A 154 22.61 -23.52 -3.29
CA ARG A 154 23.97 -23.93 -2.85
C ARG A 154 25.09 -22.99 -3.28
N THR A 155 24.78 -21.71 -3.46
CA THR A 155 25.77 -20.66 -3.78
C THR A 155 26.21 -19.86 -2.58
N LEU A 156 25.46 -19.93 -1.47
CA LEU A 156 25.79 -19.30 -0.18
C LEU A 156 25.85 -20.37 0.91
N ASP A 157 26.87 -20.29 1.75
CA ASP A 157 27.03 -21.17 2.91
C ASP A 157 26.03 -20.79 4.02
N PRO A 158 25.22 -21.76 4.55
CA PRO A 158 24.27 -21.51 5.62
C PRO A 158 24.90 -20.96 6.91
N GLU A 159 26.13 -21.37 7.26
CA GLU A 159 26.80 -20.89 8.47
C GLU A 159 27.15 -19.41 8.36
N SER A 160 27.63 -18.96 7.20
CA SER A 160 27.89 -17.57 6.90
C SER A 160 26.63 -16.71 7.04
N PHE A 161 25.51 -17.20 6.57
CA PHE A 161 24.21 -16.55 6.74
C PHE A 161 23.82 -16.45 8.23
N MET A 162 23.95 -17.53 8.98
CA MET A 162 23.64 -17.55 10.41
C MET A 162 24.55 -16.61 11.22
N LEU A 163 25.81 -16.46 10.84
CA LEU A 163 26.72 -15.47 11.43
C LEU A 163 26.21 -14.04 11.18
N SER A 164 25.78 -13.72 9.96
CA SER A 164 25.22 -12.42 9.63
C SER A 164 23.94 -12.10 10.42
N ILE A 165 23.07 -13.10 10.65
CA ILE A 165 21.87 -12.95 11.51
C ILE A 165 22.25 -12.67 12.96
N ARG A 166 23.25 -13.36 13.50
CA ARG A 166 23.72 -13.12 14.88
C ARG A 166 24.30 -11.71 15.05
N GLU A 167 25.11 -11.27 14.09
CA GLU A 167 25.67 -9.91 14.08
C GLU A 167 24.57 -8.86 14.00
N TYR A 168 23.62 -9.03 13.08
CA TYR A 168 22.46 -8.17 12.97
C TYR A 168 21.66 -8.10 14.29
N THR A 169 21.36 -9.25 14.88
CA THR A 169 20.62 -9.32 16.15
C THR A 169 21.36 -8.55 17.27
N GLY A 170 22.69 -8.70 17.35
CA GLY A 170 23.50 -7.94 18.29
C GLY A 170 23.43 -6.43 18.08
N LYS A 171 23.50 -5.97 16.83
CA LYS A 171 23.35 -4.55 16.47
C LYS A 171 22.00 -3.99 16.85
N VAL A 172 20.91 -4.66 16.43
CA VAL A 172 19.54 -4.21 16.73
C VAL A 172 19.26 -4.21 18.24
N THR A 173 19.73 -5.24 18.96
CA THR A 173 19.62 -5.26 20.43
C THR A 173 20.33 -4.06 21.06
N GLY A 174 21.54 -3.75 20.59
CA GLY A 174 22.30 -2.56 21.04
C GLY A 174 21.59 -1.25 20.72
N GLU A 175 20.94 -1.14 19.57
CA GLU A 175 20.12 0.03 19.19
C GLU A 175 18.93 0.17 20.14
N ILE A 176 18.15 -0.91 20.35
CA ILE A 176 16.98 -0.91 21.23
C ILE A 176 17.34 -0.52 22.67
N LEU A 177 18.44 -1.04 23.20
CA LEU A 177 18.90 -0.71 24.56
C LEU A 177 19.34 0.76 24.73
N ARG A 178 19.67 1.43 23.62
CA ARG A 178 20.04 2.86 23.61
C ARG A 178 18.83 3.77 23.37
N LEU A 179 17.69 3.23 22.96
CA LEU A 179 16.48 4.02 22.76
C LEU A 179 16.09 4.68 24.08
N LYS A 180 16.09 6.00 24.07
CA LYS A 180 15.38 6.78 25.08
C LYS A 180 13.96 6.92 24.55
N PHE A 181 13.05 6.12 25.11
CA PHE A 181 11.65 6.29 24.78
C PHE A 181 11.21 7.70 25.16
N PRO A 182 10.70 8.51 24.23
CA PRO A 182 10.16 9.81 24.60
C PRO A 182 9.02 9.57 25.61
N GLU A 183 8.95 10.38 26.66
CA GLU A 183 7.80 10.38 27.56
C GLU A 183 6.53 10.57 26.73
N PRO A 184 5.44 9.82 27.00
CA PRO A 184 4.18 9.97 26.27
C PRO A 184 3.69 11.42 26.46
N SER A 185 3.98 12.26 25.49
CA SER A 185 3.57 13.66 25.51
C SER A 185 2.06 13.71 25.34
N SER A 186 1.40 14.44 26.23
CA SER A 186 -0.05 14.73 26.21
C SER A 186 -0.49 15.62 25.03
N HIS A 187 0.30 15.71 23.99
CA HIS A 187 -0.02 16.52 22.81
C HIS A 187 -0.48 15.63 21.68
N ALA A 188 -1.71 15.90 21.25
CA ALA A 188 -2.31 15.35 20.05
C ALA A 188 -1.30 15.33 18.89
N PHE A 189 -0.90 14.16 18.45
CA PHE A 189 -0.13 13.98 17.22
C PHE A 189 -0.95 14.54 16.07
N THR A 190 -0.51 15.66 15.53
CA THR A 190 -1.13 16.25 14.35
C THR A 190 -0.92 15.29 13.19
N LEU A 191 -2.01 14.75 12.65
CA LEU A 191 -2.09 13.82 11.53
C LEU A 191 -1.54 14.38 10.20
N SER A 192 -0.59 15.30 10.25
CA SER A 192 -0.03 15.99 9.10
C SER A 192 1.05 15.20 8.35
N LEU A 193 1.39 14.00 8.78
CA LEU A 193 2.56 13.26 8.31
C LEU A 193 2.26 11.88 7.71
N ILE A 194 1.13 11.72 7.03
CA ILE A 194 0.97 10.55 6.16
C ILE A 194 1.12 11.02 4.71
N HIS A 195 2.33 11.41 4.36
CA HIS A 195 2.83 11.39 3.00
C HIS A 195 3.88 10.26 2.94
N ILE A 196 3.41 9.04 2.69
CA ILE A 196 4.19 7.96 2.09
C ILE A 196 3.57 7.65 0.75
#